data_4c81113c87834b90d634a5c266d798d8
#
_entry.id   4c81113c87834b90d634a5c266d798d8
#
_cell.length_a   1.000
_cell.length_b   1.000
_cell.length_c   1.000
_cell.angle_alpha   90.00
_cell.angle_beta   90.00
_cell.angle_gamma   90.00
#
_symmetry.space_group_name_H-M   'P 1'
#
loop_
_entity.id
_entity.type
_entity.pdbx_description
1 polymer ?
#
loop_
_entity_poly.entity_id
_entity_poly.type
_entity_poly.pdbx_seq_one_letter_code
_entity_poly.pdbx_strand_id
1 'polypeptide(L)'
;MAAKRAKVEGVLKVLDAAGSHSYNKCLKIAKETFHELFYTNISQLLHNFPRDHVTSSGALFWSGEKRPPTPITFDANDPLHMQFVLATAHVTAESLGIPLPEGACVTRVQTFSLGCTSRVRVRCCRLQGLGHR
;
A
#
# COMPACT_ATOMS: atom_id res chain seq x y z
N MET A 1 -20.81 8.01 -12.96
CA MET A 1 -20.84 8.99 -11.85
C MET A 1 -20.06 8.49 -10.64
N ALA A 2 -20.23 7.24 -10.18
CA ALA A 2 -19.57 6.68 -8.98
C ALA A 2 -18.03 6.72 -9.02
N ALA A 3 -17.40 6.36 -10.13
CA ALA A 3 -15.94 6.35 -10.25
C ALA A 3 -15.30 7.74 -10.12
N LYS A 4 -15.99 8.81 -10.54
CA LYS A 4 -15.52 10.19 -10.37
C LYS A 4 -15.59 10.63 -8.91
N ARG A 5 -16.64 10.23 -8.19
CA ARG A 5 -16.80 10.49 -6.75
C ARG A 5 -15.69 9.83 -5.93
N ALA A 6 -15.42 8.55 -6.16
CA ALA A 6 -14.36 7.81 -5.45
C ALA A 6 -12.98 8.47 -5.63
N LYS A 7 -12.67 8.96 -6.84
CA LYS A 7 -11.41 9.68 -7.08
C LYS A 7 -11.32 10.99 -6.31
N VAL A 8 -12.42 11.76 -6.27
CA VAL A 8 -12.46 13.03 -5.52
C VAL A 8 -12.36 12.80 -4.02
N GLU A 9 -13.05 11.79 -3.49
CA GLU A 9 -12.94 11.40 -2.07
C GLU A 9 -11.52 10.97 -1.71
N GLY A 10 -10.83 10.24 -2.58
CA GLY A 10 -9.43 9.87 -2.39
C GLY A 10 -8.53 11.11 -2.29
N VAL A 11 -8.70 12.07 -3.18
CA VAL A 11 -7.94 13.33 -3.15
C VAL A 11 -8.24 14.14 -1.89
N LEU A 12 -9.51 14.25 -1.49
CA LEU A 12 -9.89 14.97 -0.27
C LEU A 12 -9.28 14.37 1.00
N LYS A 13 -9.23 13.03 1.11
CA LYS A 13 -8.55 12.35 2.23
C LYS A 13 -7.07 12.70 2.31
N VAL A 14 -6.39 12.75 1.16
CA VAL A 14 -4.97 13.10 1.08
C VAL A 14 -4.75 14.57 1.46
N LEU A 15 -5.60 15.48 0.98
CA LEU A 15 -5.52 16.91 1.32
C LEU A 15 -5.82 17.18 2.80
N ASP A 16 -6.77 16.46 3.41
CA ASP A 16 -7.03 16.55 4.85
C ASP A 16 -5.84 16.08 5.70
N ALA A 17 -5.13 15.06 5.24
CA ALA A 17 -3.88 14.61 5.86
C ALA A 17 -2.78 15.69 5.75
N ALA A 18 -2.68 16.37 4.60
CA ALA A 18 -1.72 17.47 4.39
C ALA A 18 -1.99 18.62 5.37
N GLY A 19 -3.26 19.01 5.53
CA GLY A 19 -3.65 20.12 6.42
C GLY A 19 -3.30 19.91 7.89
N SER A 20 -3.17 18.67 8.33
CA SER A 20 -2.82 18.35 9.73
C SER A 20 -1.34 18.11 10.01
N HIS A 21 -0.50 18.02 8.98
CA HIS A 21 0.94 17.74 9.06
C HIS A 21 1.30 16.55 9.98
N SER A 22 0.43 15.54 10.05
CA SER A 22 0.57 14.40 10.95
C SER A 22 0.88 13.11 10.22
N TYR A 23 2.04 12.51 10.50
CA TYR A 23 2.43 11.20 9.99
C TYR A 23 1.43 10.09 10.35
N ASN A 24 0.77 10.19 11.51
CA ASN A 24 -0.25 9.22 11.92
C ASN A 24 -1.45 9.17 10.95
N LYS A 25 -1.81 10.29 10.31
CA LYS A 25 -2.82 10.28 9.26
C LYS A 25 -2.36 9.54 8.01
N CYS A 26 -1.07 9.67 7.65
CA CYS A 26 -0.48 8.92 6.55
C CYS A 26 -0.52 7.40 6.81
N LEU A 27 -0.23 6.97 8.05
CA LEU A 27 -0.36 5.57 8.47
C LEU A 27 -1.81 5.06 8.37
N LYS A 28 -2.77 5.90 8.76
CA LYS A 28 -4.19 5.55 8.65
C LYS A 28 -4.61 5.35 7.20
N ILE A 29 -4.25 6.28 6.31
CA ILE A 29 -4.49 6.18 4.87
C ILE A 29 -3.85 4.92 4.29
N ALA A 30 -2.60 4.65 4.66
CA ALA A 30 -1.88 3.45 4.20
C ALA A 30 -2.58 2.15 4.61
N LYS A 31 -3.09 2.08 5.84
CA LYS A 31 -3.86 0.94 6.35
C LYS A 31 -5.22 0.79 5.63
N GLU A 32 -5.90 1.89 5.38
CA GLU A 32 -7.15 1.89 4.60
C GLU A 32 -6.89 1.42 3.17
N THR A 33 -5.80 1.88 2.55
CA THR A 33 -5.38 1.45 1.21
C THR A 33 -5.07 -0.04 1.17
N PHE A 34 -4.38 -0.57 2.20
CA PHE A 34 -4.14 -2.01 2.33
C PHE A 34 -5.46 -2.79 2.35
N HIS A 35 -6.40 -2.36 3.20
CA HIS A 35 -7.70 -3.02 3.33
C HIS A 35 -8.51 -2.94 2.03
N GLU A 36 -8.49 -1.82 1.35
CA GLU A 36 -9.18 -1.65 0.06
C GLU A 36 -8.60 -2.58 -1.01
N LEU A 37 -7.28 -2.64 -1.15
CA LEU A 37 -6.62 -3.42 -2.20
C LEU A 37 -6.69 -4.92 -1.96
N PHE A 38 -6.42 -5.37 -0.72
CA PHE A 38 -6.23 -6.79 -0.43
C PHE A 38 -7.43 -7.48 0.20
N TYR A 39 -8.41 -6.72 0.68
CA TYR A 39 -9.63 -7.27 1.26
C TYR A 39 -10.86 -6.89 0.45
N THR A 40 -11.17 -5.60 0.33
CA THR A 40 -12.43 -5.14 -0.25
C THR A 40 -12.56 -5.49 -1.72
N ASN A 41 -11.54 -5.16 -2.52
CA ASN A 41 -11.55 -5.42 -3.96
C ASN A 41 -11.58 -6.92 -4.28
N ILE A 42 -10.87 -7.73 -3.49
CA ILE A 42 -10.85 -9.19 -3.64
C ILE A 42 -12.20 -9.78 -3.24
N SER A 43 -12.81 -9.32 -2.15
CA SER A 43 -14.13 -9.75 -1.72
C SER A 43 -15.21 -9.40 -2.76
N GLN A 44 -15.14 -8.20 -3.34
CA GLN A 44 -16.03 -7.80 -4.43
C GLN A 44 -15.85 -8.66 -5.68
N LEU A 45 -14.61 -8.98 -6.03
CA LEU A 45 -14.31 -9.86 -7.16
C LEU A 45 -14.93 -11.24 -6.95
N LEU A 46 -14.78 -11.82 -5.74
CA LEU A 46 -15.34 -13.14 -5.41
C LEU A 46 -16.86 -13.11 -5.29
N HIS A 47 -17.45 -11.97 -4.94
CA HIS A 47 -18.91 -11.81 -4.95
C HIS A 47 -19.44 -11.81 -6.39
N ASN A 48 -18.76 -11.12 -7.32
CA ASN A 48 -19.16 -11.08 -8.73
C ASN A 48 -18.88 -12.40 -9.46
N PHE A 49 -17.80 -13.08 -9.09
CA PHE A 49 -17.35 -14.35 -9.65
C PHE A 49 -17.11 -15.36 -8.53
N PRO A 50 -18.16 -15.98 -7.97
CA PRO A 50 -18.03 -17.04 -6.97
C PRO A 50 -17.13 -18.18 -7.46
N ARG A 51 -16.63 -18.99 -6.54
CA ARG A 51 -15.69 -20.09 -6.87
C ARG A 51 -16.30 -21.14 -7.80
N ASP A 52 -17.59 -21.29 -7.78
CA ASP A 52 -18.42 -22.17 -8.58
C ASP A 52 -19.03 -21.49 -9.81
N HIS A 53 -18.62 -20.24 -10.11
CA HIS A 53 -19.15 -19.48 -11.23
C HIS A 53 -18.87 -20.18 -12.57
N VAL A 54 -19.94 -20.44 -13.31
CA VAL A 54 -19.89 -21.04 -14.65
C VAL A 54 -20.04 -19.94 -15.71
N THR A 55 -19.16 -19.96 -16.69
CA THR A 55 -19.20 -19.03 -17.82
C THR A 55 -20.33 -19.39 -18.80
N SER A 56 -20.67 -18.48 -19.70
CA SER A 56 -21.67 -18.74 -20.77
C SER A 56 -21.33 -19.93 -21.68
N SER A 57 -20.07 -20.36 -21.71
CA SER A 57 -19.61 -21.53 -22.43
C SER A 57 -19.74 -22.85 -21.65
N GLY A 58 -20.27 -22.80 -20.42
CA GLY A 58 -20.40 -23.98 -19.55
C GLY A 58 -19.13 -24.39 -18.79
N ALA A 59 -18.03 -23.65 -18.96
CA ALA A 59 -16.79 -23.91 -18.23
C ALA A 59 -16.73 -23.13 -16.90
N LEU A 60 -16.07 -23.68 -15.90
CA LEU A 60 -15.80 -22.97 -14.64
C LEU A 60 -14.92 -21.75 -14.91
N PHE A 61 -15.30 -20.58 -14.36
CA PHE A 61 -14.53 -19.35 -14.49
C PHE A 61 -13.13 -19.49 -13.86
N TRP A 62 -13.06 -20.10 -12.69
CA TRP A 62 -11.81 -20.37 -11.98
C TRP A 62 -11.28 -21.76 -12.38
N SER A 63 -10.75 -21.88 -13.58
CA SER A 63 -10.17 -23.12 -14.11
C SER A 63 -8.85 -22.88 -14.81
N GLY A 64 -8.03 -23.91 -14.92
CA GLY A 64 -6.71 -23.84 -15.53
C GLY A 64 -5.74 -22.98 -14.72
N GLU A 65 -5.24 -21.91 -15.30
CA GLU A 65 -4.30 -20.97 -14.67
C GLU A 65 -4.99 -19.95 -13.75
N LYS A 66 -6.30 -19.78 -13.88
CA LYS A 66 -7.08 -18.83 -13.07
C LYS A 66 -7.42 -19.44 -11.72
N ARG A 67 -6.74 -19.00 -10.67
CA ARG A 67 -7.04 -19.39 -9.30
C ARG A 67 -7.82 -18.31 -8.58
N PRO A 68 -8.87 -18.65 -7.79
CA PRO A 68 -9.58 -17.68 -7.00
C PRO A 68 -8.66 -17.09 -5.93
N PRO A 69 -8.53 -15.75 -5.83
CA PRO A 69 -7.75 -15.12 -4.78
C PRO A 69 -8.43 -15.29 -3.42
N THR A 70 -7.67 -15.06 -2.35
CA THR A 70 -8.20 -15.07 -0.97
C THR A 70 -8.08 -13.65 -0.40
N PRO A 71 -9.15 -13.08 0.17
CA PRO A 71 -9.08 -11.79 0.86
C PRO A 71 -8.12 -11.87 2.05
N ILE A 72 -7.28 -10.86 2.20
CA ILE A 72 -6.28 -10.78 3.26
C ILE A 72 -6.69 -9.67 4.24
N THR A 73 -6.81 -10.01 5.52
CA THR A 73 -6.99 -9.02 6.60
C THR A 73 -5.62 -8.53 7.07
N PHE A 74 -5.54 -7.24 7.45
CA PHE A 74 -4.29 -6.69 7.97
C PHE A 74 -3.92 -7.34 9.31
N ASP A 75 -2.69 -7.85 9.39
CA ASP A 75 -2.06 -8.35 10.61
C ASP A 75 -0.78 -7.53 10.88
N ALA A 76 -0.69 -6.92 12.05
CA ALA A 76 0.48 -6.15 12.47
C ALA A 76 1.71 -7.03 12.78
N ASN A 77 1.51 -8.33 13.00
CA ASN A 77 2.61 -9.28 13.23
C ASN A 77 3.23 -9.79 11.94
N ASP A 78 2.55 -9.61 10.80
CA ASP A 78 3.09 -9.99 9.51
C ASP A 78 4.04 -8.89 8.99
N PRO A 79 5.33 -9.23 8.77
CA PRO A 79 6.31 -8.26 8.32
C PRO A 79 6.01 -7.68 6.93
N LEU A 80 5.35 -8.43 6.04
CA LEU A 80 5.00 -7.95 4.70
C LEU A 80 3.86 -6.92 4.77
N HIS A 81 2.86 -7.15 5.61
CA HIS A 81 1.78 -6.20 5.84
C HIS A 81 2.32 -4.89 6.42
N MET A 82 3.21 -4.98 7.40
CA MET A 82 3.86 -3.81 8.00
C MET A 82 4.74 -3.06 6.99
N GLN A 83 5.52 -3.77 6.17
CA GLN A 83 6.34 -3.14 5.13
C GLN A 83 5.48 -2.37 4.13
N PHE A 84 4.36 -2.95 3.68
CA PHE A 84 3.45 -2.26 2.76
C PHE A 84 2.90 -0.97 3.38
N VAL A 85 2.38 -1.05 4.61
CA VAL A 85 1.77 0.09 5.30
C VAL A 85 2.82 1.19 5.56
N LEU A 86 4.01 0.83 6.03
CA LEU A 86 5.08 1.79 6.26
C LEU A 86 5.56 2.44 4.95
N ALA A 87 5.80 1.65 3.90
CA ALA A 87 6.23 2.18 2.61
C ALA A 87 5.17 3.14 2.03
N THR A 88 3.91 2.77 2.06
CA THR A 88 2.80 3.61 1.57
C THR A 88 2.67 4.89 2.39
N ALA A 89 2.79 4.81 3.72
CA ALA A 89 2.75 5.97 4.60
C ALA A 89 3.92 6.94 4.35
N HIS A 90 5.14 6.41 4.12
CA HIS A 90 6.32 7.21 3.80
C HIS A 90 6.17 7.96 2.49
N VAL A 91 5.77 7.26 1.42
CA VAL A 91 5.52 7.87 0.11
C VAL A 91 4.45 8.96 0.21
N THR A 92 3.39 8.71 0.96
CA THR A 92 2.32 9.69 1.19
C THR A 92 2.85 10.91 1.96
N ALA A 93 3.60 10.68 3.04
CA ALA A 93 4.17 11.76 3.85
C ALA A 93 5.16 12.62 3.04
N GLU A 94 6.05 11.98 2.28
CA GLU A 94 7.02 12.66 1.42
C GLU A 94 6.32 13.49 0.34
N SER A 95 5.28 12.94 -0.29
CA SER A 95 4.48 13.65 -1.30
C SER A 95 3.76 14.89 -0.75
N LEU A 96 3.43 14.88 0.54
CA LEU A 96 2.74 15.97 1.24
C LEU A 96 3.68 16.91 1.99
N GLY A 97 5.00 16.68 1.93
CA GLY A 97 5.99 17.45 2.70
C GLY A 97 5.87 17.27 4.22
N ILE A 98 5.30 16.16 4.68
CA ILE A 98 5.16 15.85 6.11
C ILE A 98 6.47 15.23 6.61
N PRO A 99 7.09 15.77 7.70
CA PRO A 99 8.33 15.22 8.22
C PRO A 99 8.11 13.79 8.73
N LEU A 100 9.05 12.92 8.38
CA LEU A 100 9.07 11.54 8.87
C LEU A 100 9.52 11.51 10.34
N PRO A 101 8.95 10.65 11.19
CA PRO A 101 9.41 10.49 12.55
C PRO A 101 10.86 9.97 12.59
N GLU A 102 11.64 10.45 13.54
CA GLU A 102 13.02 9.97 13.73
C GLU A 102 13.02 8.46 14.01
N GLY A 103 13.85 7.72 13.28
CA GLY A 103 13.90 6.26 13.36
C GLY A 103 12.94 5.49 12.44
N ALA A 104 12.08 6.15 11.71
CA ALA A 104 11.28 5.54 10.65
C ALA A 104 12.13 5.22 9.40
N CYS A 105 13.31 4.61 9.63
CA CYS A 105 14.10 4.09 8.54
C CYS A 105 13.37 2.87 7.97
N VAL A 106 12.85 2.99 6.75
CA VAL A 106 12.42 1.81 5.99
C VAL A 106 13.67 0.96 5.80
N THR A 107 13.83 -0.01 6.66
CA THR A 107 14.91 -0.96 6.58
C THR A 107 14.79 -1.63 5.21
N ARG A 108 15.63 -1.13 4.28
CA ARG A 108 16.04 -1.80 3.07
C ARG A 108 14.96 -2.73 2.48
N VAL A 109 14.11 -2.20 1.62
CA VAL A 109 13.43 -3.03 0.64
C VAL A 109 14.55 -3.77 -0.08
N GLN A 110 14.77 -5.03 0.28
CA GLN A 110 15.56 -5.92 -0.56
C GLN A 110 14.74 -6.06 -1.84
N THR A 111 15.12 -5.27 -2.83
CA THR A 111 14.66 -5.48 -4.19
C THR A 111 15.06 -6.90 -4.55
N PHE A 112 14.08 -7.80 -4.52
CA PHE A 112 14.20 -9.07 -5.20
C PHE A 112 14.43 -8.73 -6.66
N SER A 113 15.66 -8.85 -7.07
CA SER A 113 16.16 -8.60 -8.41
C SER A 113 15.58 -9.64 -9.36
N LEU A 114 14.43 -9.36 -9.95
CA LEU A 114 14.10 -9.88 -11.27
C LEU A 114 14.81 -8.97 -12.28
N GLY A 115 16.10 -9.28 -12.53
CA GLY A 115 16.78 -8.98 -13.78
C GLY A 115 16.75 -7.57 -14.34
N CYS A 116 16.67 -6.50 -13.55
CA CYS A 116 16.80 -5.14 -14.05
C CYS A 116 17.90 -4.39 -13.29
N THR A 117 19.03 -4.17 -13.98
CA THR A 117 20.19 -3.44 -13.49
C THR A 117 19.91 -1.93 -13.45
N SER A 118 19.32 -1.45 -12.38
CA SER A 118 19.44 -0.05 -12.02
C SER A 118 19.57 0.07 -10.51
N ARG A 119 20.80 0.41 -10.10
CA ARG A 119 21.15 0.72 -8.72
C ARG A 119 20.48 2.02 -8.30
N VAL A 120 19.32 1.94 -7.69
CA VAL A 120 18.82 3.06 -6.90
C VAL A 120 19.55 3.05 -5.56
N ARG A 121 20.55 3.88 -5.45
CA ARG A 121 21.32 4.08 -4.21
C ARG A 121 20.51 5.04 -3.34
N VAL A 122 19.62 4.53 -2.48
CA VAL A 122 19.01 5.35 -1.43
C VAL A 122 20.09 5.68 -0.42
N ARG A 123 20.55 6.94 -0.43
CA ARG A 123 21.46 7.47 0.60
C ARG A 123 20.65 7.59 1.90
N CYS A 124 20.94 6.71 2.84
CA CYS A 124 20.56 6.93 4.23
C CYS A 124 21.27 8.24 4.69
N CYS A 125 20.50 9.25 5.06
CA CYS A 125 21.03 10.49 5.64
C CYS A 125 21.66 10.15 6.98
N ARG A 126 22.97 9.92 6.98
CA ARG A 126 23.80 9.89 8.19
C ARG A 126 23.92 11.34 8.67
N LEU A 127 23.18 11.73 9.68
CA LEU A 127 23.45 12.94 10.44
C LEU A 127 24.83 12.79 11.06
N GLN A 128 25.82 13.42 10.42
CA GLN A 128 27.13 13.65 11.03
C GLN A 128 26.95 14.69 12.13
N GLY A 129 27.44 14.33 13.30
CA GLY A 129 27.35 15.10 14.51
C GLY A 129 27.86 16.53 14.38
N LEU A 130 27.10 17.45 14.95
CA LEU A 130 27.58 18.74 15.40
C LEU A 130 28.40 18.49 16.65
N GLY A 131 29.72 18.43 16.46
CA GLY A 131 30.67 18.49 17.56
C GLY A 131 30.60 19.86 18.23
N HIS A 132 30.49 19.84 19.54
CA HIS A 132 30.71 21.00 20.40
C HIS A 132 32.14 21.57 20.27
N ARG A 133 32.21 22.90 20.11
CA ARG A 133 33.17 23.78 20.77
C ARG A 133 32.47 25.10 21.11
#